data_ac60104ceb72a6c4928ad0dddff5483e
#
_entry.id   ac60104ceb72a6c4928ad0dddff5483e
#
_cell.length_a   1.000
_cell.length_b   1.000
_cell.length_c   1.000
_cell.angle_alpha   90.00
_cell.angle_beta   90.00
_cell.angle_gamma   90.00
#
_symmetry.space_group_name_H-M   'P 1'
#
loop_
_entity.id
_entity.type
_entity.pdbx_description
1 polymer ?
#
loop_
_entity_poly.entity_id
_entity_poly.type
_entity_poly.pdbx_seq_one_letter_code
_entity_poly.pdbx_strand_id
1 'polypeptide(L)'
;MTVLTALAADSRPRLAFIGNPAIALATTGFALLAIPAMLDRGEASLNNYIPVIIDPLYYAGLISFAASLVLIVVRFSANMTSAPMEIKPLMDAGAVCGLILIFALTCFGLAYYPMADEVPSIRYNEDLFWGGGHVLQYLNTGLMLLGWYLLAALVLNIEPVSRGRLRLVMGLCLIPAFGAPYLYGSYGAGTGELMSAFTDMQYLMAPPVALLGFALIFMFAQHAIQGGKLWQDVAFVSIALSAVTFAIGGTLGLFVDGA
;
A
#
# COMPACT_ATOMS: atom_id res chain seq x y z
N MET A 1 5.31 4.76 -7.99
CA MET A 1 4.61 5.83 -8.75
C MET A 1 5.58 6.86 -9.34
N THR A 2 6.51 7.44 -8.60
CA THR A 2 7.45 8.46 -9.14
C THR A 2 8.26 7.95 -10.33
N VAL A 3 8.82 6.74 -10.23
CA VAL A 3 9.55 6.08 -11.34
C VAL A 3 8.63 5.83 -12.53
N LEU A 4 7.42 5.30 -12.29
CA LEU A 4 6.44 5.07 -13.36
C LEU A 4 6.02 6.37 -14.03
N THR A 5 5.88 7.48 -13.27
CA THR A 5 5.61 8.80 -13.83
C THR A 5 6.75 9.25 -14.76
N ALA A 6 8.00 9.04 -14.35
CA ALA A 6 9.16 9.39 -15.17
C ALA A 6 9.22 8.57 -16.47
N LEU A 7 8.92 7.26 -16.39
CA LEU A 7 8.87 6.38 -17.57
C LEU A 7 7.71 6.71 -18.51
N ALA A 8 6.58 7.19 -17.98
CA ALA A 8 5.40 7.53 -18.77
C ALA A 8 5.49 8.90 -19.46
N ALA A 9 6.29 9.80 -18.91
CA ALA A 9 6.22 11.23 -19.23
C ALA A 9 7.07 11.65 -20.42
N ASP A 10 7.79 10.71 -21.05
CA ASP A 10 8.75 11.05 -22.09
C ASP A 10 9.63 12.27 -21.64
N SER A 11 9.79 13.31 -22.42
CA SER A 11 10.64 14.45 -22.04
C SER A 11 9.94 15.55 -21.21
N ARG A 12 8.61 15.55 -21.08
CA ARG A 12 7.85 16.63 -20.40
C ARG A 12 6.68 16.09 -19.58
N PRO A 13 6.90 15.72 -18.32
CA PRO A 13 5.83 15.25 -17.45
C PRO A 13 4.78 16.34 -17.18
N ARG A 14 3.50 15.98 -17.30
CA ARG A 14 2.40 16.86 -16.86
C ARG A 14 2.53 17.11 -15.37
N LEU A 15 2.14 18.29 -14.93
CA LEU A 15 2.20 18.71 -13.52
C LEU A 15 3.64 18.57 -12.94
N ALA A 16 4.66 18.90 -13.73
CA ALA A 16 6.06 18.83 -13.28
C ALA A 16 6.31 19.70 -12.04
N PHE A 17 5.61 20.84 -11.92
CA PHE A 17 5.71 21.76 -10.78
C PHE A 17 5.28 21.14 -9.45
N ILE A 18 4.48 20.07 -9.43
CA ILE A 18 4.08 19.35 -8.21
C ILE A 18 5.23 18.52 -7.61
N GLY A 19 6.23 18.16 -8.41
CA GLY A 19 7.33 17.29 -7.96
C GLY A 19 8.10 17.84 -6.76
N ASN A 20 8.50 19.12 -6.82
CA ASN A 20 9.26 19.75 -5.75
C ASN A 20 8.44 19.90 -4.44
N PRO A 21 7.19 20.42 -4.46
CA PRO A 21 6.32 20.39 -3.29
C PRO A 21 6.13 18.99 -2.68
N ALA A 22 5.95 17.95 -3.50
CA ALA A 22 5.80 16.60 -2.99
C ALA A 22 7.06 16.13 -2.25
N ILE A 23 8.25 16.37 -2.81
CA ILE A 23 9.53 16.03 -2.14
C ILE A 23 9.70 16.85 -0.85
N ALA A 24 9.42 18.16 -0.88
CA ALA A 24 9.54 19.01 0.29
C ALA A 24 8.62 18.53 1.43
N LEU A 25 7.34 18.22 1.13
CA LEU A 25 6.40 17.67 2.10
C LEU A 25 6.85 16.30 2.63
N ALA A 26 7.36 15.41 1.78
CA ALA A 26 7.88 14.11 2.21
C ALA A 26 9.07 14.27 3.18
N THR A 27 10.03 15.14 2.82
CA THR A 27 11.23 15.40 3.65
C THR A 27 10.84 16.05 4.97
N THR A 28 9.97 17.07 4.94
CA THR A 28 9.46 17.72 6.15
C THR A 28 8.68 16.73 7.01
N GLY A 29 7.80 15.94 6.41
CA GLY A 29 7.04 14.90 7.11
C GLY A 29 7.96 13.91 7.80
N PHE A 30 8.96 13.39 7.11
CA PHE A 30 9.94 12.47 7.70
C PHE A 30 10.71 13.10 8.89
N ALA A 31 11.15 14.36 8.75
CA ALA A 31 11.82 15.06 9.83
C ALA A 31 10.91 15.24 11.05
N LEU A 32 9.65 15.66 10.84
CA LEU A 32 8.67 15.84 11.92
C LEU A 32 8.29 14.51 12.59
N LEU A 33 8.30 13.39 11.90
CA LEU A 33 8.10 12.05 12.48
C LEU A 33 9.29 11.63 13.36
N ALA A 34 10.51 11.98 12.96
CA ALA A 34 11.74 11.59 13.68
C ALA A 34 12.02 12.46 14.92
N ILE A 35 11.73 13.76 14.86
CA ILE A 35 12.07 14.72 15.92
C ILE A 35 11.53 14.34 17.31
N PRO A 36 10.24 13.97 17.49
CA PRO A 36 9.72 13.58 18.80
C PRO A 36 10.47 12.40 19.42
N ALA A 37 10.75 11.36 18.62
CA ALA A 37 11.51 10.20 19.07
C ALA A 37 12.97 10.56 19.45
N MET A 38 13.62 11.44 18.69
CA MET A 38 15.00 11.88 18.97
C MET A 38 15.10 12.77 20.21
N LEU A 39 14.04 13.48 20.56
CA LEU A 39 13.99 14.39 21.70
C LEU A 39 13.29 13.79 22.93
N ASP A 40 12.95 12.50 22.88
CA ASP A 40 12.21 11.79 23.94
C ASP A 40 10.91 12.52 24.32
N ARG A 41 10.15 12.96 23.30
CA ARG A 41 8.91 13.72 23.45
C ARG A 41 7.70 12.85 23.15
N GLY A 42 6.64 13.07 23.93
CA GLY A 42 5.36 12.40 23.77
C GLY A 42 5.35 10.98 24.31
N GLU A 43 4.18 10.37 24.31
CA GLU A 43 3.96 8.99 24.75
C GLU A 43 3.89 8.07 23.54
N ALA A 44 4.54 6.91 23.62
CA ALA A 44 4.45 5.90 22.55
C ALA A 44 3.09 5.20 22.60
N SER A 45 2.37 5.25 21.50
CA SER A 45 1.12 4.51 21.29
C SER A 45 1.39 3.36 20.33
N LEU A 46 1.49 2.15 20.87
CA LEU A 46 1.61 0.95 20.05
C LEU A 46 0.26 0.70 19.37
N ASN A 47 0.29 0.66 18.06
CA ASN A 47 -0.85 0.37 17.22
C ASN A 47 -0.45 -0.74 16.24
N ASN A 48 -1.39 -1.62 15.90
CA ASN A 48 -1.10 -2.77 15.03
C ASN A 48 -0.65 -2.35 13.62
N TYR A 49 -1.02 -1.15 13.16
CA TYR A 49 -0.80 -0.71 11.78
C TYR A 49 0.18 0.45 11.67
N ILE A 50 0.11 1.43 12.56
CA ILE A 50 0.96 2.62 12.52
C ILE A 50 1.44 2.89 13.95
N PRO A 51 2.69 2.58 14.28
CA PRO A 51 3.29 3.03 15.53
C PRO A 51 3.23 4.56 15.59
N VAL A 52 2.67 5.12 16.65
CA VAL A 52 2.44 6.55 16.79
C VAL A 52 3.05 7.05 18.08
N ILE A 53 3.63 8.24 18.04
CA ILE A 53 3.99 9.00 19.22
C ILE A 53 2.90 10.06 19.42
N ILE A 54 2.34 10.14 20.61
CA ILE A 54 1.34 11.16 20.97
C ILE A 54 2.06 12.51 21.17
N ASP A 55 2.35 13.18 20.06
CA ASP A 55 2.98 14.49 20.01
C ASP A 55 2.48 15.26 18.76
N PRO A 56 2.14 16.54 18.88
CA PRO A 56 1.63 17.35 17.76
C PRO A 56 2.57 17.39 16.54
N LEU A 57 3.90 17.34 16.74
CA LEU A 57 4.85 17.30 15.63
C LEU A 57 4.75 15.98 14.86
N TYR A 58 4.52 14.87 15.57
CA TYR A 58 4.34 13.57 14.93
C TYR A 58 3.11 13.55 14.02
N TYR A 59 1.98 14.05 14.52
CA TYR A 59 0.75 14.15 13.70
C TYR A 59 0.93 15.10 12.50
N ALA A 60 1.59 16.24 12.71
CA ALA A 60 1.94 17.15 11.61
C ALA A 60 2.83 16.46 10.56
N GLY A 61 3.74 15.60 11.02
CA GLY A 61 4.59 14.77 10.18
C GLY A 61 3.77 13.78 9.33
N LEU A 62 2.82 13.07 9.94
CA LEU A 62 1.91 12.15 9.23
C LEU A 62 1.08 12.88 8.17
N ILE A 63 0.52 14.04 8.51
CA ILE A 63 -0.28 14.85 7.58
C ILE A 63 0.59 15.33 6.40
N SER A 64 1.79 15.84 6.68
CA SER A 64 2.73 16.29 5.64
C SER A 64 3.12 15.15 4.71
N PHE A 65 3.41 13.98 5.27
CA PHE A 65 3.75 12.80 4.50
C PHE A 65 2.58 12.30 3.65
N ALA A 66 1.37 12.24 4.21
CA ALA A 66 0.15 11.88 3.49
C ALA A 66 -0.14 12.86 2.34
N ALA A 67 -0.01 14.16 2.58
CA ALA A 67 -0.16 15.19 1.54
C ALA A 67 0.85 15.00 0.40
N SER A 68 2.10 14.68 0.71
CA SER A 68 3.12 14.31 -0.29
C SER A 68 2.66 13.14 -1.18
N LEU A 69 2.16 12.06 -0.56
CA LEU A 69 1.67 10.89 -1.28
C LEU A 69 0.48 11.23 -2.19
N VAL A 70 -0.44 12.07 -1.74
CA VAL A 70 -1.56 12.55 -2.57
C VAL A 70 -1.04 13.31 -3.80
N LEU A 71 -0.08 14.22 -3.63
CA LEU A 71 0.54 14.94 -4.76
C LEU A 71 1.21 13.99 -5.75
N ILE A 72 1.88 12.93 -5.26
CA ILE A 72 2.48 11.89 -6.11
C ILE A 72 1.40 11.16 -6.90
N VAL A 73 0.27 10.79 -6.27
CA VAL A 73 -0.85 10.10 -6.96
C VAL A 73 -1.46 11.00 -8.02
N VAL A 74 -1.71 12.27 -7.71
CA VAL A 74 -2.27 13.26 -8.66
C VAL A 74 -1.36 13.41 -9.88
N ARG A 75 -0.05 13.59 -9.65
CA ARG A 75 0.94 13.71 -10.74
C ARG A 75 1.03 12.43 -11.57
N PHE A 76 1.02 11.27 -10.92
CA PHE A 76 1.02 9.98 -11.58
C PHE A 76 -0.21 9.82 -12.49
N SER A 77 -1.41 10.10 -11.97
CA SER A 77 -2.67 9.99 -12.70
C SER A 77 -2.69 10.90 -13.95
N ALA A 78 -2.15 12.10 -13.85
CA ALA A 78 -2.06 13.02 -14.97
C ALA A 78 -1.16 12.52 -16.12
N ASN A 79 -0.19 11.64 -15.82
CA ASN A 79 0.78 11.14 -16.79
C ASN A 79 0.46 9.72 -17.31
N MET A 80 -0.42 8.96 -16.66
CA MET A 80 -0.68 7.56 -17.02
C MET A 80 -1.22 7.36 -18.44
N THR A 81 -1.94 8.34 -18.98
CA THR A 81 -2.51 8.26 -20.34
C THR A 81 -1.45 8.36 -21.43
N SER A 82 -0.33 9.00 -21.14
CA SER A 82 0.79 9.21 -22.08
C SER A 82 1.79 8.05 -22.08
N ALA A 83 1.59 7.04 -21.22
CA ALA A 83 2.52 5.95 -21.06
C ALA A 83 2.59 5.05 -22.31
N PRO A 84 3.78 4.59 -22.72
CA PRO A 84 3.97 3.58 -23.73
C PRO A 84 3.21 2.29 -23.41
N MET A 85 2.84 1.53 -24.45
CA MET A 85 2.03 0.30 -24.29
C MET A 85 2.73 -0.76 -23.42
N GLU A 86 4.05 -0.82 -23.48
CA GLU A 86 4.90 -1.76 -22.76
C GLU A 86 4.77 -1.61 -21.23
N ILE A 87 4.59 -0.38 -20.74
CA ILE A 87 4.45 -0.10 -19.31
C ILE A 87 3.00 0.11 -18.86
N LYS A 88 2.03 0.02 -19.78
CA LYS A 88 0.59 0.15 -19.44
C LYS A 88 0.13 -0.79 -18.33
N PRO A 89 0.55 -2.07 -18.25
CA PRO A 89 0.17 -2.93 -17.14
C PRO A 89 0.59 -2.35 -15.78
N LEU A 90 1.81 -1.79 -15.70
CA LEU A 90 2.36 -1.17 -14.49
C LEU A 90 1.62 0.12 -14.13
N MET A 91 1.23 0.90 -15.13
CA MET A 91 0.44 2.12 -14.92
C MET A 91 -0.94 1.80 -14.35
N ASP A 92 -1.61 0.77 -14.89
CA ASP A 92 -2.90 0.33 -14.40
C ASP A 92 -2.80 -0.15 -12.94
N ALA A 93 -1.79 -0.96 -12.61
CA ALA A 93 -1.54 -1.42 -11.25
C ALA A 93 -1.19 -0.26 -10.29
N GLY A 94 -0.34 0.67 -10.73
CA GLY A 94 -0.02 1.87 -9.97
C GLY A 94 -1.25 2.76 -9.70
N ALA A 95 -2.17 2.87 -10.67
CA ALA A 95 -3.43 3.61 -10.49
C ALA A 95 -4.31 2.97 -9.41
N VAL A 96 -4.41 1.64 -9.41
CA VAL A 96 -5.15 0.91 -8.36
C VAL A 96 -4.52 1.18 -6.99
N CYS A 97 -3.20 1.10 -6.86
CA CYS A 97 -2.51 1.46 -5.60
C CYS A 97 -2.80 2.90 -5.18
N GLY A 98 -2.85 3.85 -6.12
CA GLY A 98 -3.22 5.23 -5.84
C GLY A 98 -4.65 5.38 -5.32
N LEU A 99 -5.61 4.66 -5.91
CA LEU A 99 -7.00 4.64 -5.43
C LEU A 99 -7.13 4.04 -4.04
N ILE A 100 -6.44 2.92 -3.76
CA ILE A 100 -6.42 2.30 -2.43
C ILE A 100 -5.89 3.28 -1.39
N LEU A 101 -4.82 4.04 -1.70
CA LEU A 101 -4.32 5.09 -0.81
C LEU A 101 -5.41 6.14 -0.50
N ILE A 102 -6.14 6.60 -1.52
CA ILE A 102 -7.21 7.58 -1.32
C ILE A 102 -8.32 7.03 -0.41
N PHE A 103 -8.71 5.75 -0.58
CA PHE A 103 -9.68 5.12 0.32
C PHE A 103 -9.15 4.97 1.74
N ALA A 104 -7.86 4.65 1.94
CA ALA A 104 -7.25 4.63 3.26
C ALA A 104 -7.31 6.01 3.94
N LEU A 105 -6.94 7.08 3.21
CA LEU A 105 -7.02 8.44 3.73
C LEU A 105 -8.47 8.86 4.01
N THR A 106 -9.44 8.40 3.22
CA THR A 106 -10.87 8.61 3.48
C THR A 106 -11.28 7.94 4.79
N CYS A 107 -10.84 6.70 5.04
CA CYS A 107 -11.11 6.00 6.29
C CYS A 107 -10.53 6.74 7.50
N PHE A 108 -9.30 7.27 7.43
CA PHE A 108 -8.74 8.11 8.49
C PHE A 108 -9.58 9.37 8.74
N GLY A 109 -10.06 10.03 7.67
CA GLY A 109 -10.93 11.17 7.79
C GLY A 109 -12.28 10.85 8.45
N LEU A 110 -12.90 9.70 8.09
CA LEU A 110 -14.15 9.22 8.67
C LEU A 110 -13.99 8.82 10.15
N ALA A 111 -12.84 8.25 10.52
CA ALA A 111 -12.52 7.97 11.92
C ALA A 111 -12.30 9.25 12.71
N TYR A 112 -11.55 10.21 12.15
CA TYR A 112 -11.22 11.48 12.81
C TYR A 112 -12.45 12.35 13.07
N TYR A 113 -13.39 12.42 12.12
CA TYR A 113 -14.50 13.38 12.17
C TYR A 113 -15.30 13.36 13.49
N PRO A 114 -15.75 12.20 14.01
CA PRO A 114 -16.48 12.15 15.29
C PRO A 114 -15.59 12.36 16.51
N MET A 115 -14.28 12.24 16.40
CA MET A 115 -13.30 12.37 17.49
C MET A 115 -12.53 13.70 17.45
N ALA A 116 -12.95 14.66 16.62
CA ALA A 116 -12.18 15.89 16.36
C ALA A 116 -11.92 16.73 17.63
N ASP A 117 -12.82 16.66 18.61
CA ASP A 117 -12.73 17.40 19.88
C ASP A 117 -12.10 16.55 21.01
N GLU A 118 -11.71 15.32 20.74
CA GLU A 118 -11.11 14.44 21.75
C GLU A 118 -9.62 14.72 21.93
N VAL A 119 -9.13 14.50 23.14
CA VAL A 119 -7.69 14.59 23.44
C VAL A 119 -7.00 13.31 22.94
N PRO A 120 -5.91 13.45 22.16
CA PRO A 120 -5.15 12.28 21.71
C PRO A 120 -4.69 11.39 22.87
N SER A 121 -4.98 10.10 22.76
CA SER A 121 -4.66 9.05 23.71
C SER A 121 -4.34 7.75 22.97
N ILE A 122 -3.93 6.70 23.67
CA ILE A 122 -3.74 5.38 23.07
C ILE A 122 -5.03 4.90 22.41
N ARG A 123 -6.16 5.02 23.10
CA ARG A 123 -7.49 4.64 22.56
C ARG A 123 -7.87 5.47 21.33
N TYR A 124 -7.69 6.79 21.40
CA TYR A 124 -7.89 7.69 20.27
C TYR A 124 -7.10 7.24 19.02
N ASN A 125 -5.82 6.89 19.21
CA ASN A 125 -4.98 6.42 18.10
C ASN A 125 -5.44 5.07 17.55
N GLU A 126 -5.87 4.17 18.42
CA GLU A 126 -6.41 2.89 18.01
C GLU A 126 -7.63 3.08 17.11
N ASP A 127 -8.59 3.86 17.55
CA ASP A 127 -9.81 4.15 16.78
C ASP A 127 -9.52 4.91 15.49
N LEU A 128 -8.57 5.87 15.50
CA LEU A 128 -8.19 6.65 14.32
C LEU A 128 -7.53 5.80 13.25
N PHE A 129 -6.59 4.94 13.65
CA PHE A 129 -5.73 4.24 12.69
C PHE A 129 -6.23 2.85 12.30
N TRP A 130 -7.22 2.28 13.01
CA TRP A 130 -7.68 0.91 12.77
C TRP A 130 -8.14 0.67 11.34
N GLY A 131 -9.18 1.32 10.88
CA GLY A 131 -9.77 1.07 9.57
C GLY A 131 -8.89 1.52 8.41
N GLY A 132 -8.33 2.75 8.48
CA GLY A 132 -7.41 3.22 7.47
C GLY A 132 -6.14 2.36 7.37
N GLY A 133 -5.65 1.84 8.51
CA GLY A 133 -4.54 0.91 8.57
C GLY A 133 -4.82 -0.41 7.85
N HIS A 134 -6.01 -1.00 8.04
CA HIS A 134 -6.44 -2.18 7.29
C HIS A 134 -6.47 -1.93 5.79
N VAL A 135 -6.93 -0.76 5.35
CA VAL A 135 -6.91 -0.40 3.93
C VAL A 135 -5.49 -0.22 3.41
N LEU A 136 -4.56 0.34 4.22
CA LEU A 136 -3.14 0.43 3.86
C LEU A 136 -2.48 -0.95 3.69
N GLN A 137 -2.96 -2.00 4.34
CA GLN A 137 -2.48 -3.37 4.10
C GLN A 137 -2.76 -3.82 2.66
N TYR A 138 -3.91 -3.45 2.09
CA TYR A 138 -4.20 -3.69 0.66
C TYR A 138 -3.28 -2.89 -0.26
N LEU A 139 -2.93 -1.66 0.11
CA LEU A 139 -1.93 -0.88 -0.62
C LEU A 139 -0.57 -1.58 -0.61
N ASN A 140 -0.10 -2.01 0.56
CA ASN A 140 1.17 -2.71 0.71
C ASN A 140 1.18 -4.03 -0.08
N THR A 141 0.09 -4.79 -0.01
CA THR A 141 -0.10 -6.01 -0.80
C THR A 141 -0.07 -5.71 -2.31
N GLY A 142 -0.81 -4.70 -2.77
CA GLY A 142 -0.80 -4.28 -4.18
C GLY A 142 0.60 -3.86 -4.66
N LEU A 143 1.35 -3.11 -3.86
CA LEU A 143 2.73 -2.72 -4.17
C LEU A 143 3.67 -3.92 -4.20
N MET A 144 3.51 -4.87 -3.30
CA MET A 144 4.25 -6.15 -3.29
C MET A 144 3.97 -6.95 -4.57
N LEU A 145 2.71 -7.12 -4.95
CA LEU A 145 2.32 -7.84 -6.16
C LEU A 145 2.86 -7.16 -7.43
N LEU A 146 2.84 -5.83 -7.47
CA LEU A 146 3.47 -5.06 -8.54
C LEU A 146 4.98 -5.28 -8.58
N GLY A 147 5.63 -5.34 -7.42
CA GLY A 147 7.05 -5.67 -7.30
C GLY A 147 7.36 -7.09 -7.82
N TRP A 148 6.55 -8.08 -7.44
CA TRP A 148 6.69 -9.46 -7.95
C TRP A 148 6.53 -9.52 -9.46
N TYR A 149 5.54 -8.84 -10.02
CA TYR A 149 5.34 -8.77 -11.46
C TYR A 149 6.57 -8.18 -12.18
N LEU A 150 7.10 -7.06 -11.69
CA LEU A 150 8.28 -6.39 -12.26
C LEU A 150 9.52 -7.28 -12.21
N LEU A 151 9.81 -7.84 -11.04
CA LEU A 151 10.98 -8.70 -10.87
C LEU A 151 10.86 -9.99 -11.68
N ALA A 152 9.66 -10.58 -11.77
CA ALA A 152 9.42 -11.77 -12.59
C ALA A 152 9.61 -11.48 -14.08
N ALA A 153 9.19 -10.29 -14.56
CA ALA A 153 9.44 -9.88 -15.95
C ALA A 153 10.94 -9.77 -16.26
N LEU A 154 11.74 -9.32 -15.30
CA LEU A 154 13.20 -9.27 -15.44
C LEU A 154 13.83 -10.67 -15.50
N VAL A 155 13.43 -11.58 -14.61
CA VAL A 155 13.94 -12.97 -14.56
C VAL A 155 13.58 -13.75 -15.83
N LEU A 156 12.33 -13.64 -16.25
CA LEU A 156 11.79 -14.42 -17.36
C LEU A 156 12.07 -13.77 -18.73
N ASN A 157 12.44 -12.48 -18.74
CA ASN A 157 12.58 -11.66 -19.94
C ASN A 157 11.34 -11.67 -20.87
N ILE A 158 10.17 -11.85 -20.25
CA ILE A 158 8.84 -11.82 -20.91
C ILE A 158 7.82 -11.20 -19.95
N GLU A 159 6.64 -10.86 -20.46
CA GLU A 159 5.50 -10.46 -19.63
C GLU A 159 4.98 -11.68 -18.84
N PRO A 160 5.12 -11.72 -17.49
CA PRO A 160 4.82 -12.93 -16.72
C PRO A 160 3.33 -13.29 -16.69
N VAL A 161 2.46 -12.31 -16.71
CA VAL A 161 1.01 -12.49 -16.86
C VAL A 161 0.43 -11.38 -17.73
N SER A 162 -0.61 -11.70 -18.50
CA SER A 162 -1.23 -10.70 -19.36
C SER A 162 -1.80 -9.50 -18.57
N ARG A 163 -1.86 -8.35 -19.22
CA ARG A 163 -2.43 -7.12 -18.65
C ARG A 163 -3.82 -7.33 -18.02
N GLY A 164 -4.68 -8.14 -18.66
CA GLY A 164 -6.02 -8.45 -18.13
C GLY A 164 -5.96 -9.22 -16.80
N ARG A 165 -5.05 -10.19 -16.69
CA ARG A 165 -4.84 -10.96 -15.45
C ARG A 165 -4.27 -10.09 -14.33
N LEU A 166 -3.31 -9.23 -14.64
CA LEU A 166 -2.77 -8.30 -13.65
C LEU A 166 -3.85 -7.33 -13.15
N ARG A 167 -4.69 -6.80 -14.06
CA ARG A 167 -5.84 -5.96 -13.69
C ARG A 167 -6.83 -6.69 -12.78
N LEU A 168 -7.11 -7.97 -13.06
CA LEU A 168 -7.97 -8.79 -12.20
C LEU A 168 -7.39 -8.89 -10.79
N VAL A 169 -6.10 -9.26 -10.68
CA VAL A 169 -5.39 -9.37 -9.39
C VAL A 169 -5.45 -8.04 -8.63
N MET A 170 -5.13 -6.93 -9.28
CA MET A 170 -5.16 -5.61 -8.64
C MET A 170 -6.59 -5.17 -8.30
N GLY A 171 -7.58 -5.53 -9.12
CA GLY A 171 -9.01 -5.28 -8.86
C GLY A 171 -9.49 -5.98 -7.59
N LEU A 172 -9.01 -7.20 -7.33
CA LEU A 172 -9.31 -7.92 -6.09
C LEU A 172 -8.75 -7.22 -4.84
N CYS A 173 -7.63 -6.49 -4.94
CA CYS A 173 -7.16 -5.63 -3.87
C CYS A 173 -8.00 -4.36 -3.72
N LEU A 174 -8.52 -3.83 -4.84
CA LEU A 174 -9.29 -2.58 -4.83
C LEU A 174 -10.70 -2.74 -4.25
N ILE A 175 -11.36 -3.87 -4.52
CA ILE A 175 -12.77 -4.09 -4.12
C ILE A 175 -12.97 -3.91 -2.61
N PRO A 176 -12.22 -4.58 -1.71
CA PRO A 176 -12.36 -4.37 -0.27
C PRO A 176 -12.03 -2.93 0.14
N ALA A 177 -10.96 -2.35 -0.41
CA ALA A 177 -10.57 -0.97 -0.11
C ALA A 177 -11.66 0.04 -0.50
N PHE A 178 -12.36 -0.19 -1.63
CA PHE A 178 -13.51 0.62 -2.05
C PHE A 178 -14.70 0.48 -1.10
N GLY A 179 -14.95 -0.72 -0.57
CA GLY A 179 -16.02 -1.00 0.38
C GLY A 179 -15.75 -0.46 1.79
N ALA A 180 -14.49 -0.28 2.17
CA ALA A 180 -14.09 0.09 3.53
C ALA A 180 -14.75 1.37 4.08
N PRO A 181 -14.86 2.50 3.36
CA PRO A 181 -15.54 3.70 3.85
C PRO A 181 -17.02 3.47 4.25
N TYR A 182 -17.72 2.54 3.61
CA TYR A 182 -19.11 2.23 3.91
C TYR A 182 -19.30 1.57 5.29
N LEU A 183 -18.26 0.90 5.81
CA LEU A 183 -18.29 0.30 7.14
C LEU A 183 -18.51 1.34 8.23
N TYR A 184 -17.92 2.53 8.09
CA TYR A 184 -18.14 3.65 9.04
C TYR A 184 -19.59 4.14 9.08
N GLY A 185 -20.28 4.12 7.94
CA GLY A 185 -21.71 4.45 7.88
C GLY A 185 -22.61 3.35 8.46
N SER A 186 -22.14 2.10 8.44
CA SER A 186 -22.91 0.95 8.93
C SER A 186 -22.76 0.71 10.42
N TYR A 187 -21.55 0.90 10.98
CA TYR A 187 -21.21 0.51 12.35
C TYR A 187 -20.85 1.70 13.26
N GLY A 188 -20.45 2.85 12.67
CA GLY A 188 -19.91 3.99 13.42
C GLY A 188 -18.46 3.83 13.83
N ALA A 189 -17.77 4.97 13.98
CA ALA A 189 -16.35 4.99 14.38
C ALA A 189 -16.19 4.52 15.84
N GLY A 190 -15.10 3.81 16.15
CA GLY A 190 -14.73 3.37 17.50
C GLY A 190 -15.59 2.23 18.07
N THR A 191 -16.46 1.59 17.27
CA THR A 191 -17.28 0.45 17.72
C THR A 191 -16.54 -0.88 17.54
N GLY A 192 -16.84 -1.87 18.40
CA GLY A 192 -16.28 -3.21 18.27
C GLY A 192 -16.71 -3.91 16.98
N GLU A 193 -17.93 -3.64 16.51
CA GLU A 193 -18.45 -4.15 15.24
C GLU A 193 -17.65 -3.62 14.04
N LEU A 194 -17.28 -2.33 14.04
CA LEU A 194 -16.41 -1.76 13.02
C LEU A 194 -15.04 -2.43 13.03
N MET A 195 -14.45 -2.60 14.21
CA MET A 195 -13.15 -3.26 14.36
C MET A 195 -13.18 -4.69 13.81
N SER A 196 -14.20 -5.49 14.20
CA SER A 196 -14.39 -6.85 13.69
C SER A 196 -14.57 -6.90 12.19
N ALA A 197 -15.37 -6.01 11.60
CA ALA A 197 -15.59 -5.96 10.15
C ALA A 197 -14.30 -5.66 9.38
N PHE A 198 -13.44 -4.80 9.90
CA PHE A 198 -12.11 -4.56 9.30
C PHE A 198 -11.16 -5.74 9.47
N THR A 199 -11.19 -6.43 10.62
CA THR A 199 -10.42 -7.66 10.85
C THR A 199 -10.85 -8.75 9.86
N ASP A 200 -12.15 -8.95 9.65
CA ASP A 200 -12.66 -9.92 8.68
C ASP A 200 -12.25 -9.58 7.24
N MET A 201 -12.15 -8.30 6.89
CA MET A 201 -11.68 -7.88 5.57
C MET A 201 -10.29 -8.43 5.24
N GLN A 202 -9.39 -8.61 6.20
CA GLN A 202 -8.00 -9.06 5.93
C GLN A 202 -7.94 -10.39 5.16
N TYR A 203 -8.93 -11.28 5.33
CA TYR A 203 -8.98 -12.55 4.60
C TYR A 203 -9.11 -12.36 3.08
N LEU A 204 -9.64 -11.23 2.63
CA LEU A 204 -9.78 -10.90 1.21
C LEU A 204 -8.44 -10.54 0.54
N MET A 205 -7.34 -10.44 1.28
CA MET A 205 -6.00 -10.28 0.70
C MET A 205 -5.43 -11.59 0.13
N ALA A 206 -5.88 -12.74 0.59
CA ALA A 206 -5.37 -14.03 0.14
C ALA A 206 -5.63 -14.33 -1.36
N PRO A 207 -6.82 -14.08 -1.94
CA PRO A 207 -7.09 -14.38 -3.34
C PRO A 207 -6.15 -13.67 -4.34
N PRO A 208 -5.91 -12.35 -4.29
CA PRO A 208 -5.01 -11.70 -5.25
C PRO A 208 -3.56 -12.21 -5.14
N VAL A 209 -3.08 -12.47 -3.91
CA VAL A 209 -1.74 -13.01 -3.68
C VAL A 209 -1.61 -14.43 -4.21
N ALA A 210 -2.60 -15.29 -3.95
CA ALA A 210 -2.62 -16.66 -4.46
C ALA A 210 -2.65 -16.70 -5.98
N LEU A 211 -3.50 -15.90 -6.62
CA LEU A 211 -3.64 -15.88 -8.09
C LEU A 211 -2.33 -15.49 -8.79
N LEU A 212 -1.69 -14.41 -8.35
CA LEU A 212 -0.41 -14.02 -8.94
C LEU A 212 0.71 -15.00 -8.53
N GLY A 213 0.77 -15.41 -7.27
CA GLY A 213 1.77 -16.33 -6.76
C GLY A 213 1.79 -17.65 -7.50
N PHE A 214 0.63 -18.30 -7.68
CA PHE A 214 0.54 -19.56 -8.45
C PHE A 214 0.93 -19.37 -9.92
N ALA A 215 0.52 -18.25 -10.55
CA ALA A 215 0.92 -17.95 -11.92
C ALA A 215 2.46 -17.82 -12.03
N LEU A 216 3.10 -17.12 -11.11
CA LEU A 216 4.56 -16.96 -11.09
C LEU A 216 5.28 -18.27 -10.78
N ILE A 217 4.80 -19.07 -9.83
CA ILE A 217 5.35 -20.41 -9.54
C ILE A 217 5.35 -21.28 -10.80
N PHE A 218 4.24 -21.29 -11.53
CA PHE A 218 4.13 -22.04 -12.78
C PHE A 218 5.13 -21.56 -13.84
N MET A 219 5.25 -20.24 -14.03
CA MET A 219 6.18 -19.65 -15.00
C MET A 219 7.64 -19.91 -14.63
N PHE A 220 8.00 -19.78 -13.37
CA PHE A 220 9.34 -20.10 -12.88
C PHE A 220 9.68 -21.58 -13.01
N ALA A 221 8.72 -22.49 -12.72
CA ALA A 221 8.92 -23.91 -12.92
C ALA A 221 9.20 -24.25 -14.40
N GLN A 222 8.46 -23.66 -15.33
CA GLN A 222 8.72 -23.81 -16.77
C GLN A 222 10.11 -23.28 -17.16
N HIS A 223 10.49 -22.11 -16.67
CA HIS A 223 11.81 -21.52 -16.94
C HIS A 223 12.94 -22.42 -16.40
N ALA A 224 12.79 -22.98 -15.20
CA ALA A 224 13.76 -23.93 -14.62
C ALA A 224 13.90 -25.21 -15.44
N ILE A 225 12.79 -25.79 -15.92
CA ILE A 225 12.79 -26.98 -16.79
C ILE A 225 13.55 -26.70 -18.10
N GLN A 226 13.50 -25.48 -18.60
CA GLN A 226 14.24 -25.02 -19.80
C GLN A 226 15.70 -24.72 -19.53
N GLY A 227 16.22 -24.97 -18.32
CA GLY A 227 17.62 -24.79 -17.93
C GLY A 227 17.93 -23.44 -17.28
N GLY A 228 16.93 -22.64 -16.94
CA GLY A 228 17.08 -21.39 -16.21
C GLY A 228 17.63 -21.61 -14.80
N LYS A 229 18.61 -20.76 -14.40
CA LYS A 229 19.28 -20.87 -13.09
C LYS A 229 18.67 -19.90 -12.08
N LEU A 230 17.43 -20.16 -11.67
CA LEU A 230 16.63 -19.26 -10.83
C LEU A 230 17.35 -18.81 -9.54
N TRP A 231 17.97 -19.73 -8.81
CA TRP A 231 18.62 -19.44 -7.52
C TRP A 231 19.87 -18.58 -7.62
N GLN A 232 20.38 -18.36 -8.83
CA GLN A 232 21.50 -17.44 -9.10
C GLN A 232 21.00 -16.02 -9.45
N ASP A 233 19.68 -15.85 -9.63
CA ASP A 233 19.06 -14.59 -9.98
C ASP A 233 18.53 -13.88 -8.71
N VAL A 234 19.06 -12.69 -8.43
CA VAL A 234 18.72 -11.89 -7.25
C VAL A 234 17.24 -11.50 -7.25
N ALA A 235 16.65 -11.24 -8.42
CA ALA A 235 15.25 -10.87 -8.52
C ALA A 235 14.34 -12.05 -8.16
N PHE A 236 14.67 -13.28 -8.61
CA PHE A 236 13.94 -14.48 -8.21
C PHE A 236 14.05 -14.74 -6.70
N VAL A 237 15.26 -14.66 -6.14
CA VAL A 237 15.47 -14.85 -4.69
C VAL A 237 14.69 -13.82 -3.89
N SER A 238 14.63 -12.57 -4.35
CA SER A 238 13.85 -11.50 -3.70
C SER A 238 12.34 -11.80 -3.70
N ILE A 239 11.79 -12.29 -4.82
CA ILE A 239 10.38 -12.73 -4.89
C ILE A 239 10.13 -13.89 -3.93
N ALA A 240 10.98 -14.92 -3.96
CA ALA A 240 10.84 -16.09 -3.12
C ALA A 240 10.88 -15.73 -1.63
N LEU A 241 11.84 -14.90 -1.20
CA LEU A 241 11.94 -14.43 0.16
C LEU A 241 10.72 -13.59 0.57
N SER A 242 10.27 -12.68 -0.28
CA SER A 242 9.08 -11.87 -0.05
C SER A 242 7.83 -12.75 0.09
N ALA A 243 7.65 -13.76 -0.76
CA ALA A 243 6.51 -14.68 -0.69
C ALA A 243 6.51 -15.50 0.60
N VAL A 244 7.66 -16.01 1.01
CA VAL A 244 7.82 -16.75 2.28
C VAL A 244 7.52 -15.85 3.48
N THR A 245 8.09 -14.64 3.50
CA THR A 245 7.87 -13.67 4.58
C THR A 245 6.40 -13.27 4.67
N PHE A 246 5.76 -13.03 3.54
CA PHE A 246 4.32 -12.70 3.49
C PHE A 246 3.46 -13.87 4.00
N ALA A 247 3.75 -15.11 3.59
CA ALA A 247 3.02 -16.28 4.03
C ALA A 247 3.16 -16.51 5.54
N ILE A 248 4.38 -16.41 6.07
CA ILE A 248 4.64 -16.56 7.51
C ILE A 248 3.96 -15.43 8.29
N GLY A 249 4.18 -14.17 7.89
CA GLY A 249 3.59 -13.01 8.56
C GLY A 249 2.06 -13.02 8.53
N GLY A 250 1.46 -13.35 7.38
CA GLY A 250 0.01 -13.48 7.26
C GLY A 250 -0.56 -14.61 8.13
N THR A 251 0.11 -15.77 8.16
CA THR A 251 -0.33 -16.90 9.02
C THR A 251 -0.23 -16.52 10.50
N LEU A 252 0.87 -15.89 10.92
CA LEU A 252 1.03 -15.46 12.31
C LEU A 252 0.00 -14.39 12.70
N GLY A 253 -0.28 -13.44 11.82
CA GLY A 253 -1.32 -12.43 12.04
C GLY A 253 -2.69 -13.06 12.27
N LEU A 254 -3.08 -14.07 11.48
CA LEU A 254 -4.34 -14.79 11.67
C LEU A 254 -4.43 -15.49 13.03
N PHE A 255 -3.32 -16.01 13.57
CA PHE A 255 -3.31 -16.59 14.90
C PHE A 255 -3.42 -15.57 16.03
N VAL A 256 -2.87 -14.36 15.81
CA VAL A 256 -2.92 -13.29 16.82
C VAL A 256 -4.30 -12.62 16.87
N ASP A 257 -4.88 -12.36 15.71
CA ASP A 257 -6.18 -11.66 15.59
C ASP A 257 -7.39 -12.61 15.75
N GLY A 258 -7.19 -13.92 15.60
CA GLY A 258 -8.24 -14.95 15.70
C GLY A 258 -8.29 -15.68 17.05
N ALA A 259 -7.48 -15.25 18.04
CA ALA A 259 -7.39 -15.89 19.36
C ALA A 259 -8.31 -15.21 20.39
#